data_fd4a51dc8f24d5e859304593bcf82870
#
_entry.id   fd4a51dc8f24d5e859304593bcf82870
#
_cell.length_a   1.000
_cell.length_b   1.000
_cell.length_c   1.000
_cell.angle_alpha   90.00
_cell.angle_beta   90.00
_cell.angle_gamma   90.00
#
_symmetry.space_group_name_H-M   'P 1'
#
loop_
_entity.id
_entity.type
_entity.pdbx_description
1 polymer ?
#
loop_
_entity_poly.entity_id
_entity_poly.type
_entity_poly.pdbx_seq_one_letter_code
_entity_poly.pdbx_strand_id
1 'polypeptide(L)'
;MKKVKYLLFISMLILITNIPVSADNKEILKNKEALGNITFGVIIGGNNPEEEFMQIKDLGFSHCQLVVSEYSPELAKRLRESIVKYKVHPTTLICMGPGNYAWNFTQGPATIGLVPREFREARIKRLHEGIDFCKEVGIPAVHAHFGFIPENPKDSLYVEFIKIMKEIGKYALNRGIDVYFETGQETPITLLRAITDIGTGNLFINCDVANLVMYGKSNSLDGLKILSKYVKSIHAKDGKYPTNPYELGKEVPIPQGDVNFPAIVAYLKQIKFKGNITIEYELAEKNYEYIVKTKKYLEKLFLSTD
;
A
#
# COMPACT_ATOMS: atom_id res chain seq x y z
N MET A 1 72.79 -8.86 31.32
CA MET A 1 72.55 -9.39 29.97
C MET A 1 71.04 -9.33 29.67
N LYS A 2 70.60 -8.30 28.96
CA LYS A 2 69.16 -8.09 28.55
C LYS A 2 69.01 -8.56 27.09
N LYS A 3 68.17 -9.55 26.85
CA LYS A 3 67.81 -10.02 25.53
C LYS A 3 66.70 -9.11 24.97
N VAL A 4 67.01 -8.42 23.85
CA VAL A 4 66.09 -7.64 23.06
C VAL A 4 65.38 -8.61 22.11
N LYS A 5 64.02 -8.68 22.19
CA LYS A 5 63.17 -9.39 21.24
C LYS A 5 62.78 -8.42 20.13
N TYR A 6 63.17 -8.72 18.92
CA TYR A 6 62.68 -8.05 17.72
C TYR A 6 61.29 -8.58 17.37
N LEU A 7 60.30 -7.67 17.35
CA LEU A 7 58.99 -7.93 16.79
C LEU A 7 59.03 -7.58 15.29
N LEU A 8 58.91 -8.62 14.45
CA LEU A 8 58.69 -8.41 13.01
C LEU A 8 57.22 -8.04 12.80
N PHE A 9 56.95 -6.80 12.34
CA PHE A 9 55.69 -6.39 11.79
C PHE A 9 55.59 -6.87 10.33
N ILE A 10 54.78 -7.90 10.08
CA ILE A 10 54.42 -8.28 8.70
C ILE A 10 53.25 -7.38 8.33
N SER A 11 53.51 -6.37 7.50
CA SER A 11 52.49 -5.58 6.83
C SER A 11 51.87 -6.41 5.70
N MET A 12 50.68 -6.95 5.96
CA MET A 12 49.86 -7.62 4.96
C MET A 12 49.24 -6.58 4.06
N LEU A 13 49.83 -6.35 2.90
CA LEU A 13 49.26 -5.49 1.85
C LEU A 13 48.06 -6.22 1.27
N ILE A 14 46.83 -5.78 1.67
CA ILE A 14 45.60 -6.25 1.03
C ILE A 14 45.55 -5.61 -0.36
N LEU A 15 45.94 -6.36 -1.38
CA LEU A 15 45.64 -6.03 -2.76
C LEU A 15 44.09 -6.13 -2.93
N ILE A 16 43.42 -5.00 -2.91
CA ILE A 16 42.04 -4.90 -3.38
C ILE A 16 42.10 -5.06 -4.89
N THR A 17 41.95 -6.28 -5.36
CA THR A 17 41.73 -6.55 -6.78
C THR A 17 40.40 -5.96 -7.17
N ASN A 18 40.39 -4.89 -7.96
CA ASN A 18 39.23 -4.38 -8.65
C ASN A 18 38.70 -5.47 -9.60
N ILE A 19 37.87 -6.36 -9.12
CA ILE A 19 37.11 -7.27 -9.97
C ILE A 19 36.15 -6.39 -10.78
N PRO A 20 36.23 -6.37 -12.12
CA PRO A 20 35.34 -5.58 -12.92
C PRO A 20 33.89 -6.10 -12.67
N VAL A 21 33.03 -5.24 -12.14
CA VAL A 21 31.60 -5.52 -12.00
C VAL A 21 31.06 -5.78 -13.41
N SER A 22 30.45 -6.94 -13.66
CA SER A 22 29.91 -7.28 -14.97
C SER A 22 28.88 -6.21 -15.41
N ALA A 23 28.65 -6.07 -16.71
CA ALA A 23 27.69 -5.11 -17.25
C ALA A 23 26.31 -5.30 -16.61
N ASP A 24 25.88 -6.55 -16.43
CA ASP A 24 24.62 -6.91 -15.77
C ASP A 24 24.58 -6.43 -14.32
N ASN A 25 25.68 -6.56 -13.56
CA ASN A 25 25.73 -6.10 -12.18
C ASN A 25 25.72 -4.57 -12.09
N LYS A 26 26.29 -3.84 -13.07
CA LYS A 26 26.21 -2.37 -13.13
C LYS A 26 24.79 -1.90 -13.42
N GLU A 27 24.10 -2.57 -14.31
CA GLU A 27 22.71 -2.29 -14.64
C GLU A 27 21.77 -2.57 -13.45
N ILE A 28 21.96 -3.70 -12.77
CA ILE A 28 21.21 -4.04 -11.54
C ILE A 28 21.44 -2.99 -10.45
N LEU A 29 22.66 -2.55 -10.23
CA LEU A 29 23.00 -1.50 -9.25
C LEU A 29 22.37 -0.16 -9.63
N LYS A 30 22.44 0.24 -10.89
CA LYS A 30 21.81 1.46 -11.41
C LYS A 30 20.30 1.42 -11.25
N ASN A 31 19.67 0.29 -11.56
CA ASN A 31 18.23 0.09 -11.41
C ASN A 31 17.82 0.15 -9.94
N LYS A 32 18.58 -0.47 -9.04
CA LYS A 32 18.36 -0.42 -7.60
C LYS A 32 18.51 1.00 -7.04
N GLU A 33 19.45 1.77 -7.54
CA GLU A 33 19.65 3.17 -7.15
C GLU A 33 18.52 4.07 -7.66
N ALA A 34 18.06 3.87 -8.89
CA ALA A 34 16.95 4.63 -9.49
C ALA A 34 15.60 4.34 -8.84
N LEU A 35 15.33 3.08 -8.46
CA LEU A 35 14.14 2.71 -7.70
C LEU A 35 14.23 3.17 -6.24
N GLY A 36 15.45 3.36 -5.71
CA GLY A 36 15.65 3.84 -4.34
C GLY A 36 14.97 2.95 -3.29
N ASN A 37 14.04 3.53 -2.53
CA ASN A 37 13.27 2.82 -1.50
C ASN A 37 11.83 2.47 -1.97
N ILE A 38 11.60 2.42 -3.28
CA ILE A 38 10.32 1.98 -3.84
C ILE A 38 10.31 0.47 -3.94
N THR A 39 9.24 -0.14 -3.49
CA THR A 39 9.02 -1.57 -3.60
C THR A 39 7.73 -1.86 -4.36
N PHE A 40 7.73 -2.97 -5.11
CA PHE A 40 6.54 -3.41 -5.83
C PHE A 40 5.89 -4.59 -5.11
N GLY A 41 4.57 -4.56 -5.04
CA GLY A 41 3.75 -5.58 -4.43
C GLY A 41 2.52 -5.92 -5.26
N VAL A 42 1.77 -6.89 -4.76
CA VAL A 42 0.49 -7.35 -5.31
C VAL A 42 -0.43 -7.74 -4.16
N ILE A 43 -1.74 -7.66 -4.37
CA ILE A 43 -2.72 -8.12 -3.37
C ILE A 43 -2.86 -9.63 -3.48
N ILE A 44 -2.77 -10.34 -2.35
CA ILE A 44 -2.96 -11.78 -2.26
C ILE A 44 -3.94 -12.16 -1.14
N GLY A 45 -4.52 -13.35 -1.23
CA GLY A 45 -5.47 -13.84 -0.23
C GLY A 45 -4.85 -14.04 1.14
N GLY A 46 -3.66 -14.62 1.22
CA GLY A 46 -2.97 -14.90 2.48
C GLY A 46 -3.55 -16.06 3.30
N ASN A 47 -4.60 -16.74 2.83
CA ASN A 47 -5.17 -17.90 3.51
C ASN A 47 -4.35 -19.18 3.29
N ASN A 48 -3.62 -19.26 2.16
CA ASN A 48 -2.65 -20.33 1.85
C ASN A 48 -1.26 -19.71 1.69
N PRO A 49 -0.65 -19.21 2.76
CA PRO A 49 0.53 -18.36 2.67
C PRO A 49 1.74 -19.07 2.04
N GLU A 50 1.88 -20.39 2.24
CA GLU A 50 3.01 -21.14 1.68
C GLU A 50 2.99 -21.14 0.14
N GLU A 51 1.83 -21.35 -0.46
CA GLU A 51 1.65 -21.37 -1.92
C GLU A 51 1.68 -19.95 -2.49
N GLU A 52 0.91 -19.05 -1.90
CA GLU A 52 0.75 -17.68 -2.41
C GLU A 52 2.05 -16.88 -2.32
N PHE A 53 2.81 -17.01 -1.22
CA PHE A 53 4.10 -16.33 -1.07
C PHE A 53 5.16 -16.90 -2.01
N MET A 54 5.18 -18.22 -2.22
CA MET A 54 6.05 -18.86 -3.22
C MET A 54 5.73 -18.29 -4.60
N GLN A 55 4.45 -18.29 -5.00
CA GLN A 55 4.01 -17.84 -6.31
C GLN A 55 4.42 -16.40 -6.61
N ILE A 56 4.13 -15.45 -5.71
CA ILE A 56 4.50 -14.05 -5.95
C ILE A 56 6.00 -13.82 -5.88
N LYS A 57 6.74 -14.62 -5.11
CA LYS A 57 8.20 -14.63 -5.11
C LYS A 57 8.75 -15.02 -6.46
N ASP A 58 8.23 -16.08 -7.06
CA ASP A 58 8.65 -16.58 -8.39
C ASP A 58 8.32 -15.58 -9.50
N LEU A 59 7.27 -14.75 -9.32
CA LEU A 59 6.94 -13.62 -10.19
C LEU A 59 7.82 -12.37 -9.95
N GLY A 60 8.77 -12.45 -9.02
CA GLY A 60 9.72 -11.37 -8.73
C GLY A 60 9.19 -10.27 -7.82
N PHE A 61 8.16 -10.55 -7.00
CA PHE A 61 7.70 -9.62 -5.97
C PHE A 61 8.36 -9.90 -4.62
N SER A 62 8.63 -8.85 -3.88
CA SER A 62 9.17 -8.91 -2.52
C SER A 62 8.20 -8.38 -1.46
N HIS A 63 7.07 -7.83 -1.88
CA HIS A 63 6.06 -7.26 -1.01
C HIS A 63 4.66 -7.66 -1.47
N CYS A 64 3.70 -7.61 -0.55
CA CYS A 64 2.29 -7.85 -0.83
C CYS A 64 1.39 -7.05 0.12
N GLN A 65 0.11 -7.00 -0.20
CA GLN A 65 -0.96 -6.68 0.74
C GLN A 65 -1.82 -7.92 0.92
N LEU A 66 -2.29 -8.16 2.15
CA LEU A 66 -3.01 -9.38 2.49
C LEU A 66 -4.51 -9.11 2.65
N VAL A 67 -5.30 -10.05 2.12
CA VAL A 67 -6.73 -10.17 2.41
C VAL A 67 -6.97 -11.54 3.02
N VAL A 68 -7.25 -11.63 4.32
CA VAL A 68 -7.49 -12.91 4.98
C VAL A 68 -8.94 -13.02 5.48
N SER A 69 -9.49 -14.22 5.42
CA SER A 69 -10.87 -14.47 5.84
C SER A 69 -11.04 -14.48 7.36
N GLU A 70 -10.01 -14.95 8.08
CA GLU A 70 -10.03 -15.07 9.54
C GLU A 70 -8.70 -14.63 10.17
N TYR A 71 -8.75 -14.33 11.47
CA TYR A 71 -7.59 -13.94 12.27
C TYR A 71 -7.32 -15.02 13.34
N SER A 72 -6.75 -16.15 12.93
CA SER A 72 -6.41 -17.24 13.84
C SER A 72 -4.92 -17.26 14.20
N PRO A 73 -4.54 -17.70 15.41
CA PRO A 73 -3.14 -17.88 15.77
C PRO A 73 -2.40 -18.85 14.84
N GLU A 74 -3.11 -19.85 14.31
CA GLU A 74 -2.58 -20.82 13.35
C GLU A 74 -2.17 -20.13 12.05
N LEU A 75 -3.07 -19.31 11.47
CA LEU A 75 -2.77 -18.54 10.28
C LEU A 75 -1.63 -17.53 10.53
N ALA A 76 -1.62 -16.87 11.68
CA ALA A 76 -0.55 -15.95 12.06
C ALA A 76 0.82 -16.64 12.07
N LYS A 77 0.90 -17.85 12.62
CA LYS A 77 2.13 -18.67 12.61
C LYS A 77 2.58 -18.98 11.18
N ARG A 78 1.68 -19.50 10.35
CA ARG A 78 1.97 -19.88 8.96
C ARG A 78 2.43 -18.68 8.12
N LEU A 79 1.81 -17.52 8.33
CA LEU A 79 2.24 -16.26 7.69
C LEU A 79 3.66 -15.86 8.10
N ARG A 80 3.99 -15.88 9.40
CA ARG A 80 5.36 -15.60 9.87
C ARG A 80 6.40 -16.54 9.27
N GLU A 81 6.10 -17.84 9.22
CA GLU A 81 6.98 -18.84 8.60
C GLU A 81 7.18 -18.58 7.10
N SER A 82 6.11 -18.23 6.38
CA SER A 82 6.15 -17.91 4.95
C SER A 82 6.91 -16.62 4.66
N ILE A 83 6.73 -15.57 5.47
CA ILE A 83 7.50 -14.31 5.38
C ILE A 83 9.00 -14.61 5.46
N VAL A 84 9.42 -15.38 6.45
CA VAL A 84 10.83 -15.74 6.65
C VAL A 84 11.36 -16.59 5.49
N LYS A 85 10.61 -17.63 5.11
CA LYS A 85 11.00 -18.59 4.07
C LYS A 85 11.14 -17.95 2.69
N TYR A 86 10.15 -17.18 2.26
CA TYR A 86 10.09 -16.63 0.91
C TYR A 86 10.66 -15.20 0.81
N LYS A 87 10.91 -14.53 1.94
CA LYS A 87 11.36 -13.13 2.01
C LYS A 87 10.41 -12.20 1.23
N VAL A 88 9.13 -12.42 1.38
CA VAL A 88 8.05 -11.55 0.90
C VAL A 88 7.40 -10.91 2.11
N HIS A 89 7.27 -9.59 2.10
CA HIS A 89 6.86 -8.81 3.26
C HIS A 89 5.48 -8.20 3.05
N PRO A 90 4.46 -8.58 3.84
CA PRO A 90 3.20 -7.87 3.84
C PRO A 90 3.38 -6.43 4.30
N THR A 91 2.86 -5.49 3.50
CA THR A 91 2.89 -4.06 3.82
C THR A 91 1.66 -3.60 4.58
N THR A 92 0.51 -4.19 4.29
CA THR A 92 -0.74 -3.95 4.99
C THR A 92 -1.63 -5.20 5.03
N LEU A 93 -2.53 -5.24 5.99
CA LEU A 93 -3.68 -6.12 6.02
C LEU A 93 -4.92 -5.34 5.59
N ILE A 94 -5.56 -5.74 4.50
CA ILE A 94 -6.84 -5.16 4.06
C ILE A 94 -7.95 -5.68 4.97
N CYS A 95 -8.59 -4.78 5.71
CA CYS A 95 -9.50 -5.12 6.80
C CYS A 95 -10.84 -4.40 6.64
N MET A 96 -11.75 -4.99 5.84
CA MET A 96 -13.02 -4.37 5.50
C MET A 96 -14.15 -4.62 6.52
N GLY A 97 -14.21 -5.78 7.13
CA GLY A 97 -15.27 -6.16 8.06
C GLY A 97 -16.55 -6.67 7.36
N PRO A 98 -17.57 -7.05 8.14
CA PRO A 98 -18.79 -7.66 7.63
C PRO A 98 -19.77 -6.66 7.01
N GLY A 99 -20.77 -7.19 6.31
CA GLY A 99 -21.90 -6.46 5.75
C GLY A 99 -21.82 -6.28 4.24
N ASN A 100 -22.77 -5.58 3.68
CA ASN A 100 -22.82 -5.30 2.26
C ASN A 100 -21.90 -4.13 1.89
N TYR A 101 -21.31 -4.20 0.71
CA TYR A 101 -20.47 -3.15 0.10
C TYR A 101 -20.98 -2.89 -1.32
N ALA A 102 -21.75 -1.84 -1.49
CA ALA A 102 -22.23 -1.42 -2.80
C ALA A 102 -21.28 -0.37 -3.41
N TRP A 103 -20.44 -0.81 -4.32
CA TRP A 103 -19.45 0.04 -4.99
C TRP A 103 -20.15 0.88 -6.08
N ASN A 104 -20.92 1.88 -5.66
CA ASN A 104 -21.60 2.83 -6.54
C ASN A 104 -21.94 4.14 -5.81
N PHE A 105 -22.44 5.15 -6.55
CA PHE A 105 -22.77 6.47 -5.98
C PHE A 105 -24.03 6.50 -5.13
N THR A 106 -24.99 5.61 -5.37
CA THR A 106 -26.32 5.67 -4.77
C THR A 106 -26.41 4.89 -3.46
N GLN A 107 -25.88 3.69 -3.42
CA GLN A 107 -25.93 2.80 -2.25
C GLN A 107 -24.63 2.83 -1.45
N GLY A 108 -23.50 3.16 -2.11
CA GLY A 108 -22.18 3.22 -1.48
C GLY A 108 -22.15 4.07 -0.20
N PRO A 109 -22.72 5.29 -0.19
CA PRO A 109 -22.75 6.13 1.01
C PRO A 109 -23.44 5.48 2.22
N ALA A 110 -24.39 4.57 2.01
CA ALA A 110 -25.09 3.85 3.06
C ALA A 110 -24.46 2.51 3.44
N THR A 111 -23.47 2.01 2.67
CA THR A 111 -22.96 0.64 2.83
C THR A 111 -21.46 0.53 3.05
N ILE A 112 -20.64 1.49 2.59
CA ILE A 112 -19.19 1.38 2.63
C ILE A 112 -18.60 2.01 3.90
N GLY A 113 -17.69 1.30 4.55
CA GLY A 113 -16.83 1.81 5.61
C GLY A 113 -17.50 2.03 6.96
N LEU A 114 -17.07 3.05 7.69
CA LEU A 114 -17.51 3.39 9.04
C LEU A 114 -18.42 4.62 9.10
N VAL A 115 -18.58 5.34 7.99
CA VAL A 115 -19.47 6.50 7.93
C VAL A 115 -20.93 6.09 8.14
N PRO A 116 -21.50 5.09 7.43
CA PRO A 116 -22.85 4.60 7.73
C PRO A 116 -22.90 3.90 9.09
N ARG A 117 -24.03 4.06 9.79
CA ARG A 117 -24.21 3.50 11.16
C ARG A 117 -24.49 2.01 11.15
N GLU A 118 -25.08 1.51 10.09
CA GLU A 118 -25.35 0.09 9.89
C GLU A 118 -24.08 -0.74 10.03
N PHE A 119 -23.80 -1.77 10.30
CA PHE A 119 -22.55 -2.57 10.42
C PHE A 119 -21.35 -1.91 11.13
N ARG A 120 -21.45 -0.64 11.54
CA ARG A 120 -20.33 0.14 12.08
C ARG A 120 -19.65 -0.55 13.26
N GLU A 121 -20.41 -1.00 14.25
CA GLU A 121 -19.87 -1.67 15.44
C GLU A 121 -19.14 -2.97 15.08
N ALA A 122 -19.73 -3.78 14.20
CA ALA A 122 -19.13 -5.03 13.76
C ALA A 122 -17.82 -4.79 12.96
N ARG A 123 -17.78 -3.70 12.17
CA ARG A 123 -16.58 -3.29 11.42
C ARG A 123 -15.50 -2.73 12.34
N ILE A 124 -15.84 -1.98 13.37
CA ILE A 124 -14.89 -1.53 14.40
C ILE A 124 -14.30 -2.74 15.11
N LYS A 125 -15.12 -3.71 15.50
CA LYS A 125 -14.64 -4.96 16.11
C LYS A 125 -13.64 -5.67 15.18
N ARG A 126 -14.00 -5.83 13.91
CA ARG A 126 -13.13 -6.47 12.91
C ARG A 126 -11.80 -5.72 12.72
N LEU A 127 -11.81 -4.38 12.74
CA LEU A 127 -10.60 -3.57 12.68
C LEU A 127 -9.71 -3.78 13.90
N HIS A 128 -10.28 -3.85 15.11
CA HIS A 128 -9.49 -4.14 16.32
C HIS A 128 -8.85 -5.53 16.23
N GLU A 129 -9.60 -6.55 15.83
CA GLU A 129 -9.09 -7.90 15.61
C GLU A 129 -7.97 -7.92 14.55
N GLY A 130 -8.14 -7.18 13.43
CA GLY A 130 -7.14 -7.04 12.39
C GLY A 130 -5.88 -6.32 12.87
N ILE A 131 -6.00 -5.29 13.70
CA ILE A 131 -4.88 -4.59 14.32
C ILE A 131 -4.09 -5.51 15.24
N ASP A 132 -4.78 -6.32 16.07
CA ASP A 132 -4.15 -7.30 16.95
C ASP A 132 -3.44 -8.40 16.14
N PHE A 133 -4.08 -8.86 15.06
CA PHE A 133 -3.49 -9.84 14.15
C PHE A 133 -2.25 -9.27 13.42
N CYS A 134 -2.29 -8.02 12.97
CA CYS A 134 -1.13 -7.34 12.39
C CYS A 134 0.06 -7.33 13.34
N LYS A 135 -0.18 -7.00 14.62
CA LYS A 135 0.86 -7.05 15.66
C LYS A 135 1.43 -8.46 15.84
N GLU A 136 0.57 -9.48 15.84
CA GLU A 136 0.98 -10.88 16.00
C GLU A 136 1.82 -11.37 14.81
N VAL A 137 1.43 -11.05 13.58
CA VAL A 137 2.15 -11.46 12.37
C VAL A 137 3.40 -10.62 12.10
N GLY A 138 3.43 -9.36 12.55
CA GLY A 138 4.46 -8.38 12.22
C GLY A 138 4.14 -7.57 10.96
N ILE A 139 2.85 -7.39 10.62
CA ILE A 139 2.38 -6.52 9.53
C ILE A 139 2.31 -5.10 10.08
N PRO A 140 2.89 -4.08 9.39
CA PRO A 140 3.02 -2.74 9.96
C PRO A 140 1.72 -1.93 9.99
N ALA A 141 0.72 -2.28 9.17
CA ALA A 141 -0.49 -1.47 9.05
C ALA A 141 -1.74 -2.30 8.74
N VAL A 142 -2.91 -1.79 9.16
CA VAL A 142 -4.20 -2.15 8.60
C VAL A 142 -4.62 -1.14 7.55
N HIS A 143 -5.42 -1.58 6.57
CA HIS A 143 -5.83 -0.78 5.43
C HIS A 143 -7.31 -1.05 5.10
N ALA A 144 -8.10 -0.01 4.85
CA ALA A 144 -9.50 -0.15 4.49
C ALA A 144 -10.06 1.06 3.75
N HIS A 145 -11.20 0.85 3.07
CA HIS A 145 -12.10 1.93 2.68
C HIS A 145 -12.97 2.33 3.88
N PHE A 146 -12.87 3.56 4.31
CA PHE A 146 -13.63 4.05 5.47
C PHE A 146 -14.97 4.69 5.12
N GLY A 147 -15.31 4.81 3.84
CA GLY A 147 -16.60 5.23 3.33
C GLY A 147 -16.63 6.65 2.79
N PHE A 148 -17.82 7.10 2.41
CA PHE A 148 -18.06 8.44 1.87
C PHE A 148 -18.04 9.48 3.00
N ILE A 149 -16.86 9.96 3.34
CA ILE A 149 -16.69 10.98 4.39
C ILE A 149 -17.41 12.26 3.96
N PRO A 150 -18.34 12.81 4.78
CA PRO A 150 -19.05 14.01 4.42
C PRO A 150 -18.14 15.22 4.20
N GLU A 151 -18.38 15.99 3.15
CA GLU A 151 -17.60 17.19 2.87
C GLU A 151 -17.86 18.32 3.86
N ASN A 152 -19.09 18.39 4.41
CA ASN A 152 -19.43 19.34 5.45
C ASN A 152 -18.91 18.87 6.82
N PRO A 153 -17.93 19.56 7.43
CA PRO A 153 -17.38 19.16 8.74
C PRO A 153 -18.37 19.31 9.90
N LYS A 154 -19.52 19.96 9.68
CA LYS A 154 -20.61 20.07 10.67
C LYS A 154 -21.66 18.96 10.52
N ASP A 155 -21.53 18.11 9.52
CA ASP A 155 -22.40 16.94 9.36
C ASP A 155 -22.22 15.99 10.55
N SER A 156 -23.32 15.49 11.09
CA SER A 156 -23.29 14.59 12.25
C SER A 156 -22.50 13.32 11.97
N LEU A 157 -22.57 12.78 10.74
CA LEU A 157 -21.80 11.61 10.34
C LEU A 157 -20.31 11.89 10.26
N TYR A 158 -19.91 13.11 9.83
CA TYR A 158 -18.52 13.53 9.87
C TYR A 158 -18.00 13.57 11.32
N VAL A 159 -18.73 14.25 12.20
CA VAL A 159 -18.34 14.39 13.62
C VAL A 159 -18.22 13.02 14.31
N GLU A 160 -19.20 12.14 14.09
CA GLU A 160 -19.16 10.77 14.59
C GLU A 160 -17.97 9.98 14.04
N PHE A 161 -17.72 10.08 12.73
CA PHE A 161 -16.63 9.41 12.05
C PHE A 161 -15.28 9.82 12.62
N ILE A 162 -15.02 11.13 12.79
CA ILE A 162 -13.78 11.64 13.38
C ILE A 162 -13.56 11.07 14.79
N LYS A 163 -14.61 11.05 15.62
CA LYS A 163 -14.53 10.48 16.97
C LYS A 163 -14.16 8.99 16.95
N ILE A 164 -14.83 8.21 16.11
CA ILE A 164 -14.60 6.77 15.97
C ILE A 164 -13.16 6.49 15.47
N MET A 165 -12.76 7.18 14.42
CA MET A 165 -11.41 7.00 13.86
C MET A 165 -10.31 7.43 14.81
N LYS A 166 -10.57 8.40 15.69
CA LYS A 166 -9.65 8.77 16.77
C LYS A 166 -9.44 7.65 17.78
N GLU A 167 -10.50 6.93 18.15
CA GLU A 167 -10.40 5.78 19.05
C GLU A 167 -9.66 4.60 18.36
N ILE A 168 -9.98 4.30 17.10
CA ILE A 168 -9.30 3.27 16.32
C ILE A 168 -7.81 3.61 16.14
N GLY A 169 -7.49 4.87 15.78
CA GLY A 169 -6.12 5.32 15.62
C GLY A 169 -5.30 5.17 16.89
N LYS A 170 -5.86 5.57 18.05
CA LYS A 170 -5.19 5.35 19.35
C LYS A 170 -5.00 3.87 19.68
N TYR A 171 -6.01 3.04 19.40
CA TYR A 171 -5.93 1.60 19.61
C TYR A 171 -4.78 0.97 18.80
N ALA A 172 -4.67 1.36 17.53
CA ALA A 172 -3.60 0.93 16.63
C ALA A 172 -2.23 1.46 17.08
N LEU A 173 -2.14 2.76 17.42
CA LEU A 173 -0.91 3.40 17.89
C LEU A 173 -0.31 2.69 19.11
N ASN A 174 -1.14 2.34 20.09
CA ASN A 174 -0.72 1.59 21.29
C ASN A 174 -0.17 0.19 20.97
N ARG A 175 -0.36 -0.30 19.74
CA ARG A 175 0.14 -1.59 19.25
C ARG A 175 1.29 -1.46 18.27
N GLY A 176 1.67 -0.22 17.92
CA GLY A 176 2.68 0.07 16.93
C GLY A 176 2.20 -0.20 15.49
N ILE A 177 0.88 -0.11 15.25
CA ILE A 177 0.27 -0.37 13.95
C ILE A 177 -0.26 0.94 13.37
N ASP A 178 0.01 1.16 12.08
CA ASP A 178 -0.54 2.27 11.31
C ASP A 178 -1.92 1.91 10.74
N VAL A 179 -2.72 2.94 10.41
CA VAL A 179 -4.03 2.79 9.76
C VAL A 179 -3.99 3.53 8.43
N TYR A 180 -4.20 2.81 7.33
CA TYR A 180 -4.18 3.38 6.00
C TYR A 180 -5.59 3.53 5.44
N PHE A 181 -5.89 4.73 4.96
CA PHE A 181 -7.11 5.03 4.22
C PHE A 181 -6.91 4.68 2.74
N GLU A 182 -7.80 3.87 2.19
CA GLU A 182 -7.93 3.71 0.75
C GLU A 182 -8.67 4.90 0.17
N THR A 183 -8.09 5.54 -0.87
CA THR A 183 -8.76 6.65 -1.56
C THR A 183 -9.86 6.16 -2.51
N GLY A 184 -10.86 7.00 -2.73
CA GLY A 184 -11.90 6.75 -3.74
C GLY A 184 -13.22 7.45 -3.48
N GLN A 185 -13.82 7.27 -2.30
CA GLN A 185 -15.19 7.70 -2.02
C GLN A 185 -15.30 9.19 -1.69
N GLU A 186 -14.26 9.79 -1.15
CA GLU A 186 -14.19 11.19 -0.74
C GLU A 186 -13.23 12.00 -1.62
N THR A 187 -13.36 13.31 -1.60
CA THR A 187 -12.37 14.18 -2.24
C THR A 187 -11.05 14.18 -1.46
N PRO A 188 -9.89 14.34 -2.12
CA PRO A 188 -8.60 14.43 -1.44
C PRO A 188 -8.56 15.47 -0.32
N ILE A 189 -9.24 16.60 -0.50
CA ILE A 189 -9.29 17.67 0.50
C ILE A 189 -10.12 17.27 1.74
N THR A 190 -11.17 16.50 1.54
CA THR A 190 -11.99 15.96 2.63
C THR A 190 -11.21 14.92 3.42
N LEU A 191 -10.49 14.02 2.76
CA LEU A 191 -9.62 13.05 3.41
C LEU A 191 -8.50 13.72 4.20
N LEU A 192 -7.82 14.72 3.60
CA LEU A 192 -6.77 15.48 4.28
C LEU A 192 -7.29 16.15 5.57
N ARG A 193 -8.49 16.76 5.51
CA ARG A 193 -9.16 17.34 6.68
C ARG A 193 -9.44 16.30 7.73
N ALA A 194 -10.04 15.16 7.35
CA ALA A 194 -10.36 14.08 8.28
C ALA A 194 -9.12 13.55 9.00
N ILE A 195 -8.02 13.28 8.29
CA ILE A 195 -6.76 12.85 8.91
C ILE A 195 -6.23 13.90 9.90
N THR A 196 -6.33 15.18 9.53
CA THR A 196 -5.89 16.30 10.39
C THR A 196 -6.75 16.38 11.66
N ASP A 197 -8.07 16.29 11.54
CA ASP A 197 -9.01 16.38 12.67
C ASP A 197 -8.93 15.17 13.61
N ILE A 198 -8.65 13.98 13.07
CA ILE A 198 -8.39 12.77 13.87
C ILE A 198 -7.09 12.93 14.67
N GLY A 199 -5.99 13.29 14.03
CA GLY A 199 -4.76 13.77 14.66
C GLY A 199 -4.03 12.78 15.57
N THR A 200 -4.13 11.46 15.35
CA THR A 200 -3.44 10.45 16.18
C THR A 200 -1.97 10.21 15.79
N GLY A 201 -1.56 10.67 14.60
CA GLY A 201 -0.17 10.61 14.14
C GLY A 201 0.23 9.32 13.40
N ASN A 202 -0.61 8.29 13.43
CA ASN A 202 -0.40 6.99 12.77
C ASN A 202 -1.40 6.70 11.65
N LEU A 203 -2.02 7.77 11.10
CA LEU A 203 -2.94 7.67 9.98
C LEU A 203 -2.22 8.03 8.68
N PHE A 204 -2.27 7.14 7.71
CA PHE A 204 -1.64 7.30 6.43
C PHE A 204 -2.61 6.94 5.30
N ILE A 205 -2.12 6.94 4.08
CA ILE A 205 -2.95 6.74 2.89
C ILE A 205 -2.32 5.67 2.00
N ASN A 206 -3.13 4.72 1.60
CA ASN A 206 -2.96 3.95 0.39
C ASN A 206 -3.67 4.70 -0.72
N CYS A 207 -2.90 5.36 -1.59
CA CYS A 207 -3.46 6.18 -2.65
C CYS A 207 -3.76 5.32 -3.87
N ASP A 208 -5.00 4.88 -4.03
CA ASP A 208 -5.47 4.34 -5.29
C ASP A 208 -5.73 5.51 -6.24
N VAL A 209 -4.87 5.59 -7.25
CA VAL A 209 -4.90 6.69 -8.23
C VAL A 209 -6.04 6.55 -9.23
N ALA A 210 -6.52 5.34 -9.48
CA ALA A 210 -7.66 5.06 -10.36
C ALA A 210 -9.00 5.29 -9.65
N ASN A 211 -9.12 4.93 -8.38
CA ASN A 211 -10.35 5.17 -7.63
C ASN A 211 -10.71 6.66 -7.59
N LEU A 212 -9.73 7.56 -7.45
CA LEU A 212 -9.98 9.00 -7.52
C LEU A 212 -10.63 9.41 -8.85
N VAL A 213 -10.22 8.79 -9.95
CA VAL A 213 -10.78 9.01 -11.30
C VAL A 213 -12.15 8.37 -11.43
N MET A 214 -12.26 7.08 -11.11
CA MET A 214 -13.49 6.31 -11.28
C MET A 214 -14.64 6.80 -10.40
N TYR A 215 -14.34 7.33 -9.21
CA TYR A 215 -15.35 8.00 -8.37
C TYR A 215 -15.58 9.47 -8.74
N GLY A 216 -14.88 10.00 -9.76
CA GLY A 216 -15.02 11.39 -10.17
C GLY A 216 -14.63 12.41 -9.10
N LYS A 217 -13.74 12.05 -8.17
CA LYS A 217 -13.38 12.86 -7.00
C LYS A 217 -12.17 13.76 -7.25
N SER A 218 -11.25 13.32 -8.12
CA SER A 218 -10.06 14.09 -8.52
C SER A 218 -9.42 13.47 -9.75
N ASN A 219 -8.62 14.25 -10.48
CA ASN A 219 -7.57 13.61 -11.27
C ASN A 219 -6.49 13.06 -10.34
N SER A 220 -5.84 12.01 -10.78
CA SER A 220 -4.89 11.24 -9.96
C SER A 220 -3.72 12.07 -9.44
N LEU A 221 -3.14 12.92 -10.30
CA LEU A 221 -1.93 13.68 -9.95
C LEU A 221 -2.22 14.78 -8.92
N ASP A 222 -3.31 15.54 -9.07
CA ASP A 222 -3.65 16.58 -8.11
C ASP A 222 -4.07 15.96 -6.77
N GLY A 223 -4.83 14.86 -6.80
CA GLY A 223 -5.15 14.11 -5.59
C GLY A 223 -3.90 13.63 -4.85
N LEU A 224 -2.97 13.01 -5.56
CA LEU A 224 -1.69 12.58 -5.00
C LEU A 224 -0.88 13.74 -4.42
N LYS A 225 -0.82 14.90 -5.11
CA LYS A 225 -0.10 16.09 -4.61
C LYS A 225 -0.68 16.61 -3.29
N ILE A 226 -2.02 16.69 -3.19
CA ILE A 226 -2.71 17.12 -1.97
C ILE A 226 -2.40 16.20 -0.79
N LEU A 227 -2.37 14.89 -1.04
CA LEU A 227 -2.26 13.86 -0.02
C LEU A 227 -0.82 13.41 0.27
N SER A 228 0.15 13.83 -0.53
CA SER A 228 1.51 13.27 -0.59
C SER A 228 2.23 13.14 0.75
N LYS A 229 1.98 14.06 1.69
CA LYS A 229 2.54 14.01 3.06
C LYS A 229 2.15 12.74 3.83
N TYR A 230 0.97 12.20 3.54
CA TYR A 230 0.41 11.04 4.25
C TYR A 230 0.47 9.75 3.44
N VAL A 231 0.83 9.81 2.15
CA VAL A 231 0.88 8.63 1.28
C VAL A 231 2.07 7.75 1.64
N LYS A 232 1.80 6.50 1.99
CA LYS A 232 2.79 5.44 2.26
C LYS A 232 2.75 4.31 1.25
N SER A 233 1.62 4.14 0.59
CA SER A 233 1.40 3.13 -0.44
C SER A 233 0.58 3.71 -1.57
N ILE A 234 0.75 3.15 -2.77
CA ILE A 234 0.01 3.50 -3.98
C ILE A 234 -0.56 2.21 -4.54
N HIS A 235 -1.85 2.22 -4.88
CA HIS A 235 -2.39 1.22 -5.78
C HIS A 235 -2.17 1.63 -7.22
N ALA A 236 -1.43 0.80 -7.95
CA ALA A 236 -1.29 0.90 -9.39
C ALA A 236 -2.46 0.17 -10.03
N LYS A 237 -3.47 0.93 -10.34
CA LYS A 237 -4.73 0.58 -11.00
C LYS A 237 -5.04 1.66 -12.01
N ASP A 238 -5.75 1.36 -13.08
CA ASP A 238 -6.14 2.35 -14.08
C ASP A 238 -7.63 2.27 -14.38
N GLY A 239 -8.22 3.38 -14.73
CA GLY A 239 -9.65 3.48 -14.94
C GLY A 239 -10.05 4.70 -15.76
N LYS A 240 -11.29 4.67 -16.23
CA LYS A 240 -11.92 5.76 -16.97
C LYS A 240 -12.81 6.59 -16.04
N TYR A 241 -12.83 7.90 -16.29
CA TYR A 241 -13.73 8.82 -15.62
C TYR A 241 -15.20 8.45 -15.91
N PRO A 242 -16.13 8.59 -14.93
CA PRO A 242 -17.54 8.30 -15.16
C PRO A 242 -18.16 9.25 -16.19
N THR A 243 -18.89 8.69 -17.15
CA THR A 243 -19.65 9.43 -18.15
C THR A 243 -21.16 9.24 -18.01
N ASN A 244 -21.58 8.28 -17.17
CA ASN A 244 -22.95 8.08 -16.77
C ASN A 244 -23.17 8.67 -15.36
N PRO A 245 -24.17 9.53 -15.11
CA PRO A 245 -24.36 10.15 -13.79
C PRO A 245 -24.77 9.19 -12.69
N TYR A 246 -25.12 7.95 -13.02
CA TYR A 246 -25.57 6.92 -12.07
C TYR A 246 -24.54 5.80 -11.83
N GLU A 247 -23.43 5.81 -12.57
CA GLU A 247 -22.42 4.74 -12.54
C GLU A 247 -21.04 5.30 -12.24
N LEU A 248 -20.21 4.50 -11.58
CA LEU A 248 -18.79 4.78 -11.46
C LEU A 248 -18.12 4.68 -12.83
N GLY A 249 -16.95 5.26 -12.96
CA GLY A 249 -16.01 4.95 -14.01
C GLY A 249 -15.66 3.46 -14.03
N LYS A 250 -14.97 3.03 -15.07
CA LYS A 250 -14.64 1.60 -15.28
C LYS A 250 -13.15 1.39 -15.18
N GLU A 251 -12.76 0.35 -14.45
CA GLU A 251 -11.39 -0.12 -14.49
C GLU A 251 -11.02 -0.58 -15.91
N VAL A 252 -9.80 -0.30 -16.31
CA VAL A 252 -9.19 -0.76 -17.58
C VAL A 252 -7.73 -1.14 -17.35
N PRO A 253 -7.14 -1.96 -18.21
CA PRO A 253 -5.72 -2.30 -18.08
C PRO A 253 -4.81 -1.07 -18.16
N ILE A 254 -3.76 -1.04 -17.33
CA ILE A 254 -2.70 -0.02 -17.43
C ILE A 254 -1.95 -0.20 -18.77
N PRO A 255 -1.66 0.86 -19.52
CA PRO A 255 -1.97 2.29 -19.34
C PRO A 255 -3.10 2.76 -20.25
N GLN A 256 -4.27 2.13 -20.23
CA GLN A 256 -5.38 2.42 -21.15
C GLN A 256 -6.43 3.37 -20.56
N GLY A 257 -6.28 3.72 -19.27
CA GLY A 257 -7.17 4.58 -18.53
C GLY A 257 -6.85 6.06 -18.64
N ASP A 258 -7.39 6.80 -17.68
CA ASP A 258 -7.21 8.24 -17.56
C ASP A 258 -6.16 8.61 -16.49
N VAL A 259 -5.52 7.60 -15.87
CA VAL A 259 -4.39 7.79 -14.96
C VAL A 259 -3.13 8.08 -15.77
N ASN A 260 -2.55 9.25 -15.55
CA ASN A 260 -1.28 9.61 -16.20
C ASN A 260 -0.10 9.08 -15.40
N PHE A 261 0.23 7.77 -15.55
CA PHE A 261 1.34 7.14 -14.86
C PHE A 261 2.69 7.80 -15.07
N PRO A 262 3.06 8.28 -16.28
CA PRO A 262 4.29 9.06 -16.45
C PRO A 262 4.35 10.28 -15.53
N ALA A 263 3.28 11.05 -15.42
CA ALA A 263 3.24 12.23 -14.54
C ALA A 263 3.22 11.84 -13.04
N ILE A 264 2.52 10.77 -12.67
CA ILE A 264 2.54 10.21 -11.31
C ILE A 264 3.98 9.80 -10.93
N VAL A 265 4.65 9.02 -11.78
CA VAL A 265 6.02 8.57 -11.52
C VAL A 265 6.99 9.74 -11.45
N ALA A 266 6.90 10.71 -12.37
CA ALA A 266 7.72 11.91 -12.32
C ALA A 266 7.57 12.67 -10.99
N TYR A 267 6.33 12.82 -10.51
CA TYR A 267 6.07 13.44 -9.21
C TYR A 267 6.62 12.61 -8.03
N LEU A 268 6.46 11.30 -8.04
CA LEU A 268 7.01 10.42 -7.00
C LEU A 268 8.54 10.49 -6.94
N LYS A 269 9.21 10.59 -8.10
CA LYS A 269 10.66 10.84 -8.19
C LYS A 269 11.02 12.20 -7.61
N GLN A 270 10.29 13.25 -7.97
CA GLN A 270 10.50 14.63 -7.48
C GLN A 270 10.44 14.72 -5.95
N ILE A 271 9.45 14.09 -5.32
CA ILE A 271 9.29 14.10 -3.86
C ILE A 271 10.15 13.05 -3.15
N LYS A 272 10.96 12.28 -3.90
CA LYS A 272 11.76 11.16 -3.38
C LYS A 272 10.91 10.18 -2.56
N PHE A 273 9.79 9.79 -3.12
CA PHE A 273 8.84 8.88 -2.47
C PHE A 273 9.52 7.62 -1.98
N LYS A 274 9.16 7.22 -0.77
CA LYS A 274 9.61 5.98 -0.13
C LYS A 274 8.38 5.21 0.31
N GLY A 275 8.08 4.14 -0.38
CA GLY A 275 6.88 3.38 -0.08
C GLY A 275 6.65 2.24 -1.04
N ASN A 276 5.46 1.70 -0.98
CA ASN A 276 5.07 0.53 -1.74
C ASN A 276 4.15 0.92 -2.91
N ILE A 277 4.36 0.30 -4.06
CA ILE A 277 3.45 0.36 -5.20
C ILE A 277 2.87 -1.04 -5.37
N THR A 278 1.62 -1.20 -4.99
CA THR A 278 0.88 -2.46 -5.09
C THR A 278 0.06 -2.46 -6.37
N ILE A 279 0.28 -3.46 -7.21
CA ILE A 279 -0.52 -3.64 -8.42
C ILE A 279 -1.85 -4.26 -8.01
N GLU A 280 -2.93 -3.55 -8.31
CA GLU A 280 -4.30 -3.99 -8.12
C GLU A 280 -4.96 -4.22 -9.47
N TYR A 281 -5.65 -5.36 -9.61
CA TYR A 281 -6.32 -5.74 -10.86
C TYR A 281 -7.58 -6.55 -10.53
N GLU A 282 -8.74 -6.00 -10.86
CA GLU A 282 -10.05 -6.56 -10.53
C GLU A 282 -10.86 -6.99 -11.77
N LEU A 283 -10.32 -6.80 -13.00
CA LEU A 283 -11.05 -7.03 -14.24
C LEU A 283 -11.31 -8.53 -14.56
N ALA A 284 -10.53 -9.44 -13.97
CA ALA A 284 -10.67 -10.87 -14.15
C ALA A 284 -10.04 -11.62 -12.98
N GLU A 285 -10.20 -12.95 -12.93
CA GLU A 285 -9.39 -13.80 -12.05
C GLU A 285 -7.91 -13.49 -12.23
N LYS A 286 -7.11 -13.60 -11.15
CA LYS A 286 -5.71 -13.19 -11.06
C LYS A 286 -4.93 -13.45 -12.36
N ASN A 287 -4.75 -12.41 -13.16
CA ASN A 287 -3.96 -12.48 -14.40
C ASN A 287 -2.50 -12.10 -14.07
N TYR A 288 -1.71 -13.08 -13.67
CA TYR A 288 -0.32 -12.88 -13.30
C TYR A 288 0.56 -12.37 -14.45
N GLU A 289 0.26 -12.72 -15.69
CA GLU A 289 0.97 -12.18 -16.86
C GLU A 289 0.79 -10.67 -16.95
N TYR A 290 -0.45 -10.20 -16.79
CA TYR A 290 -0.77 -8.78 -16.75
C TYR A 290 -0.05 -8.07 -15.58
N ILE A 291 -0.08 -8.66 -14.39
CA ILE A 291 0.55 -8.10 -13.19
C ILE A 291 2.07 -7.92 -13.39
N VAL A 292 2.74 -8.93 -13.95
CA VAL A 292 4.18 -8.87 -14.28
C VAL A 292 4.46 -7.83 -15.37
N LYS A 293 3.62 -7.76 -16.40
CA LYS A 293 3.73 -6.75 -17.47
C LYS A 293 3.57 -5.34 -16.92
N THR A 294 2.60 -5.13 -16.04
CA THR A 294 2.38 -3.85 -15.37
C THR A 294 3.57 -3.45 -14.50
N LYS A 295 4.13 -4.38 -13.71
CA LYS A 295 5.34 -4.14 -12.94
C LYS A 295 6.49 -3.64 -13.82
N LYS A 296 6.76 -4.35 -14.93
CA LYS A 296 7.82 -3.97 -15.88
C LYS A 296 7.58 -2.60 -16.51
N TYR A 297 6.34 -2.25 -16.82
CA TYR A 297 5.98 -0.94 -17.33
C TYR A 297 6.29 0.17 -16.32
N LEU A 298 5.88 0.00 -15.06
CA LEU A 298 6.14 0.98 -14.00
C LEU A 298 7.64 1.09 -13.69
N GLU A 299 8.36 -0.03 -13.57
CA GLU A 299 9.82 -0.04 -13.39
C GLU A 299 10.51 0.76 -14.50
N LYS A 300 10.10 0.57 -15.77
CA LYS A 300 10.64 1.34 -16.90
C LYS A 300 10.44 2.84 -16.74
N LEU A 301 9.28 3.29 -16.25
CA LEU A 301 9.02 4.72 -15.98
C LEU A 301 9.94 5.28 -14.88
N PHE A 302 10.19 4.50 -13.82
CA PHE A 302 11.12 4.92 -12.76
C PHE A 302 12.58 4.99 -13.25
N LEU A 303 12.96 4.10 -14.16
CA LEU A 303 14.31 4.00 -14.71
C LEU A 303 14.57 5.02 -15.82
N SER A 304 13.53 5.60 -16.44
CA SER A 304 13.71 6.66 -17.43
C SER A 304 14.33 7.91 -16.80
N THR A 305 15.19 8.58 -17.54
CA THR A 305 15.91 9.80 -17.10
C THR A 305 15.15 11.09 -17.43
N ASP A 306 13.95 10.95 -18.02
CA ASP A 306 13.11 12.09 -18.44
C ASP A 306 12.22 12.59 -17.30
#